data_c4bedba4c42837bca2ea4e7b0043e88b
#
_entry.id   c4bedba4c42837bca2ea4e7b0043e88b
#
_cell.length_a   1.000
_cell.length_b   1.000
_cell.length_c   1.000
_cell.angle_alpha   90.00
_cell.angle_beta   90.00
_cell.angle_gamma   90.00
#
_symmetry.space_group_name_H-M   'P 1'
#
loop_
_entity.id
_entity.type
_entity.pdbx_description
1 polymer ?
#
loop_
_entity_poly.entity_id
_entity_poly.type
_entity_poly.pdbx_seq_one_letter_code
_entity_poly.pdbx_strand_id
1 'polypeptide(L)'
;MVLEVRDLVAGYGQSTVVHGVTLAVETGEVVSLLGRNGAGKTTTLRAIMGLNPPRSGRVTFKGGGISGKRPFEIARLGIGYVPDDRRIFPDLTVQENLELARRMSGRSGRWDVGRVCELFPVLTDLLGQKGSHLSGGEQKMLALGRALMQDPELLLLDEPIEGLAPLVVAHLGEALRRIREAGVTILLADQNVKFCRRIAQRAYILEKGLIQFEGTMAAVFENEALLSKYLAV
;
A
#
# COMPACT_ATOMS: atom_id res chain seq x y z
N MET A 1 -15.56 -9.29 -1.87
CA MET A 1 -14.80 -8.53 -0.85
C MET A 1 -13.54 -9.29 -0.48
N VAL A 2 -12.37 -8.66 -0.61
CA VAL A 2 -11.10 -9.29 -0.26
C VAL A 2 -10.60 -8.84 1.12
N LEU A 3 -10.81 -7.56 1.46
CA LEU A 3 -10.47 -7.01 2.78
C LEU A 3 -11.70 -6.36 3.40
N GLU A 4 -11.94 -6.65 4.67
CA GLU A 4 -12.95 -5.96 5.47
C GLU A 4 -12.34 -5.56 6.82
N VAL A 5 -12.51 -4.30 7.17
CA VAL A 5 -12.10 -3.72 8.45
C VAL A 5 -13.34 -3.16 9.14
N ARG A 6 -13.61 -3.56 10.38
CA ARG A 6 -14.78 -3.11 11.14
C ARG A 6 -14.37 -2.55 12.48
N ASP A 7 -14.77 -1.33 12.77
CA ASP A 7 -14.61 -0.61 14.05
C ASP A 7 -13.18 -0.67 14.58
N LEU A 8 -12.19 -0.54 13.68
CA LEU A 8 -10.77 -0.67 13.99
C LEU A 8 -10.32 0.47 14.93
N VAL A 9 -9.82 0.10 16.09
CA VAL A 9 -9.16 1.01 17.02
C VAL A 9 -7.70 0.63 17.17
N ALA A 10 -6.80 1.56 16.90
CA ALA A 10 -5.36 1.32 16.93
C ALA A 10 -4.58 2.58 17.34
N GLY A 11 -3.35 2.40 17.82
CA GLY A 11 -2.49 3.52 18.25
C GLY A 11 -1.17 3.02 18.81
N TYR A 12 -0.38 3.91 19.39
CA TYR A 12 0.96 3.62 19.91
C TYR A 12 1.03 3.92 21.42
N GLY A 13 1.65 3.01 22.17
CA GLY A 13 1.73 3.14 23.62
C GLY A 13 0.34 3.37 24.25
N GLN A 14 0.10 4.49 24.90
CA GLN A 14 -1.21 4.86 25.45
C GLN A 14 -2.08 5.68 24.48
N SER A 15 -1.48 6.22 23.40
CA SER A 15 -2.20 7.09 22.46
C SER A 15 -3.02 6.29 21.47
N THR A 16 -4.30 6.60 21.32
CA THR A 16 -5.16 6.09 20.25
C THR A 16 -5.09 7.06 19.06
N VAL A 17 -4.89 6.54 17.85
CA VAL A 17 -4.76 7.30 16.61
C VAL A 17 -5.92 7.01 15.67
N VAL A 18 -6.40 5.77 15.66
CA VAL A 18 -7.53 5.30 14.85
C VAL A 18 -8.68 4.96 15.78
N HIS A 19 -9.87 5.51 15.52
CA HIS A 19 -10.99 5.57 16.46
C HIS A 19 -12.27 4.89 15.91
N GLY A 20 -12.15 3.65 15.39
CA GLY A 20 -13.30 2.92 14.87
C GLY A 20 -13.40 2.99 13.34
N VAL A 21 -12.26 2.87 12.65
CA VAL A 21 -12.24 2.84 11.17
C VAL A 21 -12.94 1.60 10.65
N THR A 22 -13.92 1.83 9.76
CA THR A 22 -14.60 0.78 8.99
C THR A 22 -14.37 1.04 7.51
N LEU A 23 -13.83 0.06 6.79
CA LEU A 23 -13.62 0.11 5.34
C LEU A 23 -13.64 -1.28 4.72
N ALA A 24 -13.92 -1.34 3.41
CA ALA A 24 -13.92 -2.56 2.64
C ALA A 24 -13.25 -2.37 1.28
N VAL A 25 -12.60 -3.43 0.77
CA VAL A 25 -11.96 -3.45 -0.54
C VAL A 25 -12.43 -4.70 -1.29
N GLU A 26 -12.95 -4.50 -2.50
CA GLU A 26 -13.36 -5.60 -3.37
C GLU A 26 -12.17 -6.18 -4.14
N THR A 27 -12.31 -7.41 -4.62
CA THR A 27 -11.25 -8.07 -5.40
C THR A 27 -11.02 -7.35 -6.72
N GLY A 28 -9.76 -7.04 -7.05
CA GLY A 28 -9.36 -6.34 -8.27
C GLY A 28 -9.61 -4.82 -8.25
N GLU A 29 -10.04 -4.28 -7.12
CA GLU A 29 -10.28 -2.86 -6.93
C GLU A 29 -9.01 -2.13 -6.47
N VAL A 30 -8.87 -0.85 -6.84
CA VAL A 30 -7.95 0.09 -6.20
C VAL A 30 -8.77 1.06 -5.38
N VAL A 31 -8.58 1.03 -4.06
CA VAL A 31 -9.21 1.93 -3.10
C VAL A 31 -8.16 2.87 -2.53
N SER A 32 -8.46 4.16 -2.46
CA SER A 32 -7.60 5.14 -1.79
C SER A 32 -8.11 5.44 -0.37
N LEU A 33 -7.20 5.40 0.59
CA LEU A 33 -7.38 5.95 1.93
C LEU A 33 -6.71 7.32 1.95
N LEU A 34 -7.51 8.36 1.68
CA LEU A 34 -7.06 9.75 1.61
C LEU A 34 -7.06 10.40 2.98
N GLY A 35 -6.19 11.37 3.19
CA GLY A 35 -6.15 12.18 4.41
C GLY A 35 -4.84 12.92 4.56
N ARG A 36 -4.85 13.98 5.36
CA ARG A 36 -3.64 14.76 5.68
C ARG A 36 -2.63 13.93 6.48
N ASN A 37 -1.40 14.44 6.60
CA ASN A 37 -0.41 13.85 7.50
C ASN A 37 -0.95 13.84 8.94
N GLY A 38 -0.75 12.71 9.65
CA GLY A 38 -1.30 12.51 10.99
C GLY A 38 -2.77 12.07 11.05
N ALA A 39 -3.48 11.92 9.92
CA ALA A 39 -4.88 11.48 9.91
C ALA A 39 -5.09 10.05 10.42
N GLY A 40 -4.04 9.20 10.42
CA GLY A 40 -4.11 7.80 10.86
C GLY A 40 -3.95 6.77 9.75
N LYS A 41 -3.62 7.18 8.51
CA LYS A 41 -3.46 6.30 7.34
C LYS A 41 -2.47 5.16 7.59
N THR A 42 -1.21 5.50 7.88
CA THR A 42 -0.14 4.55 8.20
C THR A 42 -0.50 3.64 9.36
N THR A 43 -1.12 4.19 10.41
CA THR A 43 -1.58 3.41 11.58
C THR A 43 -2.62 2.38 11.18
N THR A 44 -3.56 2.74 10.31
CA THR A 44 -4.58 1.82 9.76
C THR A 44 -3.92 0.69 8.96
N LEU A 45 -3.00 1.00 8.04
CA LEU A 45 -2.30 -0.04 7.26
C LEU A 45 -1.44 -0.95 8.15
N ARG A 46 -0.71 -0.37 9.11
CA ARG A 46 0.09 -1.15 10.07
C ARG A 46 -0.76 -2.04 10.97
N ALA A 47 -1.96 -1.60 11.33
CA ALA A 47 -2.89 -2.41 12.11
C ALA A 47 -3.43 -3.59 11.29
N ILE A 48 -3.76 -3.38 10.01
CA ILE A 48 -4.16 -4.46 9.08
C ILE A 48 -3.03 -5.49 8.94
N MET A 49 -1.78 -5.04 8.81
CA MET A 49 -0.60 -5.91 8.69
C MET A 49 -0.14 -6.57 10.01
N GLY A 50 -0.79 -6.28 11.14
CA GLY A 50 -0.37 -6.81 12.44
C GLY A 50 0.95 -6.23 12.98
N LEU A 51 1.52 -5.19 12.30
CA LEU A 51 2.70 -4.45 12.76
C LEU A 51 2.40 -3.57 13.98
N ASN A 52 1.16 -3.16 14.11
CA ASN A 52 0.61 -2.43 15.24
C ASN A 52 -0.76 -3.05 15.55
N PRO A 53 -0.82 -4.12 16.36
CA PRO A 53 -2.04 -4.89 16.59
C PRO A 53 -3.20 -3.99 17.06
N PRO A 54 -4.40 -4.17 16.51
CA PRO A 54 -5.56 -3.38 16.91
C PRO A 54 -5.91 -3.60 18.39
N ARG A 55 -6.34 -2.54 19.07
CA ARG A 55 -6.86 -2.60 20.44
C ARG A 55 -8.25 -3.17 20.48
N SER A 56 -9.06 -2.87 19.46
CA SER A 56 -10.40 -3.43 19.25
C SER A 56 -10.75 -3.38 17.75
N GLY A 57 -11.90 -3.94 17.41
CA GLY A 57 -12.36 -4.11 16.03
C GLY A 57 -11.88 -5.39 15.40
N ARG A 58 -12.24 -5.59 14.14
CA ARG A 58 -11.96 -6.82 13.41
C ARG A 58 -11.42 -6.50 12.03
N VAL A 59 -10.41 -7.28 11.61
CA VAL A 59 -9.91 -7.29 10.24
C VAL A 59 -10.07 -8.69 9.69
N THR A 60 -10.70 -8.79 8.52
CA THR A 60 -10.84 -10.07 7.79
C THR A 60 -10.24 -9.96 6.40
N PHE A 61 -9.59 -11.01 5.96
CA PHE A 61 -9.06 -11.16 4.63
C PHE A 61 -9.63 -12.42 4.00
N LYS A 62 -10.32 -12.29 2.85
CA LYS A 62 -11.01 -13.40 2.16
C LYS A 62 -11.96 -14.17 3.11
N GLY A 63 -12.66 -13.45 3.99
CA GLY A 63 -13.57 -14.01 4.99
C GLY A 63 -12.89 -14.62 6.23
N GLY A 64 -11.57 -14.77 6.23
CA GLY A 64 -10.80 -15.25 7.37
C GLY A 64 -10.34 -14.11 8.29
N GLY A 65 -10.52 -14.26 9.62
CA GLY A 65 -10.04 -13.28 10.60
C GLY A 65 -8.51 -13.23 10.64
N ILE A 66 -7.95 -12.01 10.58
CA ILE A 66 -6.50 -11.78 10.64
C ILE A 66 -6.08 -10.89 11.82
N SER A 67 -7.02 -10.30 12.55
CA SER A 67 -6.71 -9.53 13.77
C SER A 67 -5.90 -10.36 14.75
N GLY A 68 -4.78 -9.78 15.25
CA GLY A 68 -3.89 -10.43 16.21
C GLY A 68 -2.92 -11.47 15.63
N LYS A 69 -2.98 -11.75 14.32
CA LYS A 69 -1.96 -12.55 13.64
C LYS A 69 -0.64 -11.77 13.54
N ARG A 70 0.48 -12.48 13.51
CA ARG A 70 1.80 -11.89 13.31
C ARG A 70 1.98 -11.43 11.86
N PRO A 71 2.77 -10.36 11.58
CA PRO A 71 2.93 -9.81 10.24
C PRO A 71 3.31 -10.83 9.17
N PHE A 72 4.22 -11.77 9.49
CA PHE A 72 4.63 -12.80 8.53
C PHE A 72 3.53 -13.83 8.23
N GLU A 73 2.62 -14.09 9.18
CA GLU A 73 1.46 -14.95 8.94
C GLU A 73 0.48 -14.26 7.98
N ILE A 74 0.26 -12.95 8.18
CA ILE A 74 -0.59 -12.12 7.29
C ILE A 74 0.02 -12.04 5.88
N ALA A 75 1.33 -11.82 5.78
CA ALA A 75 2.02 -11.80 4.49
C ALA A 75 1.88 -13.13 3.73
N ARG A 76 1.99 -14.26 4.42
CA ARG A 76 1.81 -15.61 3.81
C ARG A 76 0.37 -15.88 3.33
N LEU A 77 -0.62 -15.18 3.86
CA LEU A 77 -1.99 -15.26 3.35
C LEU A 77 -2.15 -14.54 2.00
N GLY A 78 -1.20 -13.70 1.59
CA GLY A 78 -1.20 -12.99 0.32
C GLY A 78 -1.44 -11.47 0.46
N ILE A 79 -1.12 -10.87 1.60
CA ILE A 79 -1.12 -9.43 1.79
C ILE A 79 0.31 -8.91 1.71
N GLY A 80 0.62 -8.11 0.67
CA GLY A 80 1.88 -7.37 0.56
C GLY A 80 1.76 -5.98 1.20
N TYR A 81 2.86 -5.48 1.77
CA TYR A 81 2.91 -4.13 2.35
C TYR A 81 4.16 -3.39 1.91
N VAL A 82 3.99 -2.19 1.39
CA VAL A 82 5.08 -1.27 1.04
C VAL A 82 4.95 -0.04 1.93
N PRO A 83 5.80 0.09 2.94
CA PRO A 83 5.79 1.25 3.84
C PRO A 83 6.37 2.51 3.17
N ASP A 84 6.15 3.65 3.80
CA ASP A 84 6.69 4.94 3.42
C ASP A 84 8.24 4.95 3.41
N ASP A 85 8.87 4.29 4.39
CA ASP A 85 10.31 4.19 4.60
C ASP A 85 11.04 3.15 3.70
N ARG A 86 10.36 2.62 2.68
CA ARG A 86 10.86 1.71 1.63
C ARG A 86 11.36 0.34 2.12
N ARG A 87 12.13 0.25 3.20
CA ARG A 87 12.69 -0.95 3.86
C ARG A 87 13.32 -1.97 2.92
N ILE A 88 14.17 -1.52 2.01
CA ILE A 88 15.02 -2.40 1.20
C ILE A 88 16.21 -2.93 2.02
N PHE A 89 16.88 -3.98 1.54
CA PHE A 89 18.15 -4.44 2.10
C PHE A 89 19.29 -3.70 1.39
N PRO A 90 19.94 -2.72 2.06
CA PRO A 90 20.89 -1.81 1.41
C PRO A 90 22.16 -2.52 0.92
N ASP A 91 22.60 -3.57 1.60
CA ASP A 91 23.83 -4.32 1.28
C ASP A 91 23.64 -5.40 0.22
N LEU A 92 22.40 -5.77 -0.07
CA LEU A 92 22.05 -6.71 -1.13
C LEU A 92 21.89 -5.98 -2.46
N THR A 93 22.20 -6.67 -3.56
CA THR A 93 21.90 -6.19 -4.92
C THR A 93 20.40 -6.10 -5.14
N VAL A 94 19.97 -5.39 -6.21
CA VAL A 94 18.56 -5.35 -6.63
C VAL A 94 18.04 -6.77 -6.86
N GLN A 95 18.79 -7.59 -7.60
CA GLN A 95 18.41 -8.98 -7.87
C GLN A 95 18.25 -9.79 -6.58
N GLU A 96 19.23 -9.73 -5.66
CA GLU A 96 19.18 -10.44 -4.39
C GLU A 96 18.01 -9.98 -3.51
N ASN A 97 17.69 -8.68 -3.49
CA ASN A 97 16.51 -8.15 -2.82
C ASN A 97 15.21 -8.79 -3.33
N LEU A 98 15.06 -8.89 -4.65
CA LEU A 98 13.89 -9.49 -5.29
C LEU A 98 13.81 -11.00 -5.02
N GLU A 99 14.91 -11.73 -5.24
CA GLU A 99 14.94 -13.19 -5.05
C GLU A 99 14.72 -13.60 -3.60
N LEU A 100 15.27 -12.86 -2.64
CA LEU A 100 15.06 -13.10 -1.22
C LEU A 100 13.58 -12.99 -0.86
N ALA A 101 12.89 -11.96 -1.35
CA ALA A 101 11.46 -11.78 -1.12
C ALA A 101 10.63 -12.96 -1.65
N ARG A 102 10.98 -13.48 -2.83
CA ARG A 102 10.36 -14.67 -3.43
C ARG A 102 10.55 -15.92 -2.57
N ARG A 103 11.79 -16.17 -2.13
CA ARG A 103 12.11 -17.35 -1.30
C ARG A 103 11.38 -17.36 0.03
N MET A 104 11.22 -16.17 0.64
CA MET A 104 10.55 -16.03 1.95
C MET A 104 9.02 -16.18 1.87
N SER A 105 8.41 -15.93 0.72
CA SER A 105 6.95 -15.99 0.58
C SER A 105 6.39 -17.41 0.65
N GLY A 106 7.17 -18.41 0.21
CA GLY A 106 6.70 -19.80 0.07
C GLY A 106 5.58 -19.99 -0.97
N ARG A 107 5.27 -18.95 -1.75
CA ARG A 107 4.26 -18.95 -2.82
C ARG A 107 4.96 -19.04 -4.18
N SER A 108 4.51 -19.95 -5.03
CA SER A 108 4.89 -19.96 -6.45
C SER A 108 3.95 -19.03 -7.19
N GLY A 109 4.46 -17.88 -7.64
CA GLY A 109 3.61 -16.81 -8.08
C GLY A 109 3.79 -16.37 -9.51
N ARG A 110 2.93 -15.45 -9.88
CA ARG A 110 2.88 -14.75 -11.16
C ARG A 110 4.09 -13.85 -11.40
N TRP A 111 4.79 -13.46 -10.33
CA TRP A 111 5.85 -12.46 -10.36
C TRP A 111 7.22 -13.10 -10.26
N ASP A 112 8.08 -12.75 -11.20
CA ASP A 112 9.50 -13.06 -11.23
C ASP A 112 10.31 -11.77 -11.49
N VAL A 113 11.65 -11.88 -11.49
CA VAL A 113 12.53 -10.73 -11.70
C VAL A 113 12.27 -10.08 -13.08
N GLY A 114 12.04 -10.90 -14.12
CA GLY A 114 11.75 -10.40 -15.47
C GLY A 114 10.49 -9.55 -15.50
N ARG A 115 9.37 -10.04 -14.95
CA ARG A 115 8.11 -9.29 -14.88
C ARG A 115 8.20 -8.04 -14.03
N VAL A 116 8.98 -8.06 -12.95
CA VAL A 116 9.25 -6.85 -12.16
C VAL A 116 10.03 -5.83 -12.98
N CYS A 117 11.02 -6.27 -13.75
CA CYS A 117 11.79 -5.40 -14.66
C CYS A 117 10.93 -4.86 -15.83
N GLU A 118 9.94 -5.62 -16.31
CA GLU A 118 8.96 -5.12 -17.29
C GLU A 118 8.06 -4.02 -16.73
N LEU A 119 7.74 -4.05 -15.42
CA LEU A 119 7.01 -2.98 -14.74
C LEU A 119 7.90 -1.78 -14.43
N PHE A 120 9.14 -2.03 -14.08
CA PHE A 120 10.14 -1.04 -13.66
C PHE A 120 11.42 -1.19 -14.49
N PRO A 121 11.43 -0.75 -15.78
CA PRO A 121 12.57 -0.96 -16.69
C PRO A 121 13.90 -0.45 -16.14
N VAL A 122 13.89 0.63 -15.35
CA VAL A 122 15.08 1.18 -14.70
C VAL A 122 15.81 0.15 -13.82
N LEU A 123 15.10 -0.82 -13.23
CA LEU A 123 15.72 -1.85 -12.40
C LEU A 123 16.53 -2.86 -13.21
N THR A 124 16.27 -2.98 -14.50
CA THR A 124 16.98 -3.93 -15.39
C THR A 124 18.49 -3.65 -15.41
N ASP A 125 18.85 -2.39 -15.59
CA ASP A 125 20.26 -1.96 -15.65
C ASP A 125 20.92 -1.93 -14.27
N LEU A 126 20.11 -2.03 -13.20
CA LEU A 126 20.54 -1.91 -11.82
C LEU A 126 20.57 -3.26 -11.07
N LEU A 127 20.27 -4.40 -11.74
CA LEU A 127 20.14 -5.71 -11.09
C LEU A 127 21.37 -6.10 -10.24
N GLY A 128 22.57 -5.79 -10.71
CA GLY A 128 23.85 -6.05 -10.01
C GLY A 128 24.23 -4.97 -8.98
N GLN A 129 23.48 -3.86 -8.88
CA GLN A 129 23.81 -2.74 -8.02
C GLN A 129 23.23 -2.94 -6.62
N LYS A 130 23.96 -2.56 -5.58
CA LYS A 130 23.50 -2.60 -4.19
C LYS A 130 22.38 -1.59 -3.95
N GLY A 131 21.41 -1.96 -3.09
CA GLY A 131 20.30 -1.11 -2.69
C GLY A 131 20.71 0.25 -2.13
N SER A 132 21.86 0.30 -1.42
CA SER A 132 22.43 1.55 -0.89
C SER A 132 22.84 2.57 -1.95
N HIS A 133 23.08 2.15 -3.18
CA HIS A 133 23.51 3.02 -4.28
C HIS A 133 22.34 3.53 -5.14
N LEU A 134 21.13 3.09 -4.86
CA LEU A 134 19.92 3.48 -5.58
C LEU A 134 19.44 4.87 -5.16
N SER A 135 18.94 5.63 -6.12
CA SER A 135 18.16 6.85 -5.84
C SER A 135 16.86 6.53 -5.07
N GLY A 136 16.26 7.54 -4.44
CA GLY A 136 15.03 7.35 -3.70
C GLY A 136 13.87 6.77 -4.52
N GLY A 137 13.78 7.13 -5.80
CA GLY A 137 12.77 6.60 -6.74
C GLY A 137 13.02 5.12 -7.07
N GLU A 138 14.26 4.75 -7.36
CA GLU A 138 14.67 3.36 -7.64
C GLU A 138 14.46 2.47 -6.41
N GLN A 139 14.78 2.96 -5.22
CA GLN A 139 14.50 2.25 -3.96
C GLN A 139 12.99 2.00 -3.76
N LYS A 140 12.14 2.96 -4.13
CA LYS A 140 10.67 2.80 -4.04
C LYS A 140 10.18 1.75 -5.04
N MET A 141 10.69 1.76 -6.28
CA MET A 141 10.39 0.74 -7.28
C MET A 141 10.87 -0.64 -6.85
N LEU A 142 12.07 -0.74 -6.27
CA LEU A 142 12.59 -1.99 -5.71
C LEU A 142 11.72 -2.49 -4.54
N ALA A 143 11.30 -1.61 -3.63
CA ALA A 143 10.42 -1.98 -2.52
C ALA A 143 9.07 -2.54 -3.01
N LEU A 144 8.49 -1.91 -4.04
CA LEU A 144 7.26 -2.40 -4.68
C LEU A 144 7.51 -3.74 -5.41
N GLY A 145 8.61 -3.86 -6.15
CA GLY A 145 9.02 -5.13 -6.79
C GLY A 145 9.16 -6.26 -5.78
N ARG A 146 9.80 -6.01 -4.63
CA ARG A 146 9.91 -6.99 -3.54
C ARG A 146 8.56 -7.44 -2.99
N ALA A 147 7.60 -6.50 -2.84
CA ALA A 147 6.25 -6.87 -2.42
C ALA A 147 5.53 -7.73 -3.47
N LEU A 148 5.70 -7.44 -4.76
CA LEU A 148 5.16 -8.24 -5.87
C LEU A 148 5.76 -9.64 -5.93
N MET A 149 7.07 -9.79 -5.68
CA MET A 149 7.75 -11.10 -5.65
C MET A 149 7.16 -12.07 -4.60
N GLN A 150 6.38 -11.57 -3.64
CA GLN A 150 5.64 -12.38 -2.68
C GLN A 150 4.28 -12.88 -3.22
N ASP A 151 3.95 -12.56 -4.47
CA ASP A 151 2.67 -12.87 -5.14
C ASP A 151 1.44 -12.43 -4.34
N PRO A 152 1.29 -11.13 -4.04
CA PRO A 152 0.19 -10.65 -3.23
C PRO A 152 -1.14 -10.70 -4.01
N GLU A 153 -2.22 -10.98 -3.28
CA GLU A 153 -3.59 -10.79 -3.75
C GLU A 153 -4.13 -9.41 -3.36
N LEU A 154 -3.62 -8.87 -2.24
CA LEU A 154 -3.86 -7.50 -1.77
C LEU A 154 -2.52 -6.83 -1.52
N LEU A 155 -2.34 -5.63 -2.05
CA LEU A 155 -1.17 -4.79 -1.85
C LEU A 155 -1.57 -3.54 -1.06
N LEU A 156 -0.96 -3.35 0.10
CA LEU A 156 -1.10 -2.16 0.93
C LEU A 156 0.06 -1.23 0.61
N LEU A 157 -0.23 0.00 0.19
CA LEU A 157 0.77 1.02 -0.17
C LEU A 157 0.64 2.23 0.74
N ASP A 158 1.74 2.59 1.41
CA ASP A 158 1.79 3.72 2.32
C ASP A 158 2.62 4.84 1.69
N GLU A 159 1.95 5.93 1.30
CA GLU A 159 2.51 7.13 0.68
C GLU A 159 3.57 6.82 -0.43
N PRO A 160 3.19 6.05 -1.46
CA PRO A 160 4.15 5.51 -2.42
C PRO A 160 4.83 6.57 -3.28
N ILE A 161 4.26 7.79 -3.38
CA ILE A 161 4.81 8.86 -4.23
C ILE A 161 5.52 9.98 -3.45
N GLU A 162 5.56 9.89 -2.12
CA GLU A 162 6.17 10.94 -1.30
C GLU A 162 7.65 11.11 -1.65
N GLY A 163 8.06 12.38 -1.88
CA GLY A 163 9.44 12.74 -2.20
C GLY A 163 9.95 12.29 -3.57
N LEU A 164 9.05 11.87 -4.49
CA LEU A 164 9.42 11.45 -5.83
C LEU A 164 9.29 12.59 -6.85
N ALA A 165 10.17 12.58 -7.85
CA ALA A 165 10.09 13.48 -9.00
C ALA A 165 8.82 13.18 -9.85
N PRO A 166 8.22 14.21 -10.52
CA PRO A 166 6.98 14.02 -11.27
C PRO A 166 7.00 12.92 -12.32
N LEU A 167 8.13 12.71 -12.98
CA LEU A 167 8.29 11.63 -13.97
C LEU A 167 8.22 10.26 -13.33
N VAL A 168 8.85 10.09 -12.16
CA VAL A 168 8.81 8.83 -11.39
C VAL A 168 7.40 8.54 -10.90
N VAL A 169 6.66 9.58 -10.46
CA VAL A 169 5.25 9.48 -10.07
C VAL A 169 4.39 8.99 -11.24
N ALA A 170 4.64 9.49 -12.46
CA ALA A 170 3.92 9.05 -13.65
C ALA A 170 4.18 7.56 -13.96
N HIS A 171 5.44 7.13 -13.94
CA HIS A 171 5.82 5.73 -14.14
C HIS A 171 5.23 4.81 -13.07
N LEU A 172 5.25 5.23 -11.80
CA LEU A 172 4.65 4.46 -10.71
C LEU A 172 3.13 4.30 -10.91
N GLY A 173 2.44 5.37 -11.31
CA GLY A 173 1.00 5.32 -11.61
C GLY A 173 0.67 4.32 -12.72
N GLU A 174 1.50 4.27 -13.79
CA GLU A 174 1.36 3.29 -14.86
C GLU A 174 1.59 1.87 -14.35
N ALA A 175 2.65 1.65 -13.57
CA ALA A 175 2.95 0.36 -12.97
C ALA A 175 1.80 -0.14 -12.07
N LEU A 176 1.21 0.73 -11.24
CA LEU A 176 0.07 0.36 -10.39
C LEU A 176 -1.18 -0.03 -11.19
N ARG A 177 -1.43 0.63 -12.34
CA ARG A 177 -2.51 0.20 -13.25
C ARG A 177 -2.27 -1.20 -13.81
N ARG A 178 -1.05 -1.49 -14.30
CA ARG A 178 -0.66 -2.82 -14.79
C ARG A 178 -0.71 -3.89 -13.71
N ILE A 179 -0.33 -3.57 -12.48
CA ILE A 179 -0.43 -4.47 -11.32
C ILE A 179 -1.90 -4.83 -11.05
N ARG A 180 -2.79 -3.84 -11.08
CA ARG A 180 -4.23 -4.09 -10.95
C ARG A 180 -4.77 -4.94 -12.09
N GLU A 181 -4.39 -4.67 -13.34
CA GLU A 181 -4.79 -5.43 -14.52
C GLU A 181 -4.31 -6.89 -14.43
N ALA A 182 -3.19 -7.14 -13.77
CA ALA A 182 -2.73 -8.48 -13.42
C ALA A 182 -3.55 -9.13 -12.27
N GLY A 183 -4.62 -8.49 -11.78
CA GLY A 183 -5.55 -9.02 -10.78
C GLY A 183 -5.14 -8.78 -9.32
N VAL A 184 -4.17 -7.91 -9.04
CA VAL A 184 -3.81 -7.53 -7.67
C VAL A 184 -4.75 -6.42 -7.19
N THR A 185 -5.35 -6.62 -6.03
CA THR A 185 -6.14 -5.60 -5.33
C THR A 185 -5.21 -4.62 -4.63
N ILE A 186 -5.55 -3.34 -4.57
CA ILE A 186 -4.68 -2.32 -3.96
C ILE A 186 -5.47 -1.46 -2.97
N LEU A 187 -4.96 -1.32 -1.75
CA LEU A 187 -5.35 -0.27 -0.81
C LEU A 187 -4.18 0.72 -0.69
N LEU A 188 -4.42 1.93 -1.17
CA LEU A 188 -3.43 3.00 -1.28
C LEU A 188 -3.71 4.09 -0.27
N ALA A 189 -2.84 4.28 0.72
CA ALA A 189 -2.88 5.43 1.62
C ALA A 189 -2.01 6.57 1.04
N ASP A 190 -2.62 7.72 0.76
CA ASP A 190 -1.90 8.89 0.24
C ASP A 190 -2.64 10.18 0.60
N GLN A 191 -1.94 11.31 0.54
CA GLN A 191 -2.53 12.65 0.64
C GLN A 191 -2.72 13.31 -0.73
N ASN A 192 -2.09 12.79 -1.78
CA ASN A 192 -2.13 13.36 -3.12
C ASN A 192 -3.37 12.87 -3.89
N VAL A 193 -4.43 13.66 -3.80
CA VAL A 193 -5.72 13.36 -4.45
C VAL A 193 -5.59 13.26 -5.97
N LYS A 194 -4.74 14.11 -6.60
CA LYS A 194 -4.53 14.11 -8.05
C LYS A 194 -3.89 12.81 -8.54
N PHE A 195 -2.98 12.25 -7.77
CA PHE A 195 -2.39 10.94 -8.04
C PHE A 195 -3.44 9.84 -7.87
N CYS A 196 -4.12 9.81 -6.73
CA CYS A 196 -5.13 8.80 -6.42
C CYS A 196 -6.25 8.76 -7.48
N ARG A 197 -6.71 9.91 -7.99
CA ARG A 197 -7.72 10.00 -9.05
C ARG A 197 -7.35 9.22 -10.31
N ARG A 198 -6.06 9.13 -10.64
CA ARG A 198 -5.59 8.46 -11.87
C ARG A 198 -5.67 6.94 -11.80
N ILE A 199 -5.74 6.37 -10.60
CA ILE A 199 -5.57 4.92 -10.37
C ILE A 199 -6.69 4.29 -9.56
N ALA A 200 -7.29 4.99 -8.59
CA ALA A 200 -8.32 4.46 -7.71
C ALA A 200 -9.75 4.67 -8.27
N GLN A 201 -10.63 3.71 -7.96
CA GLN A 201 -12.06 3.77 -8.28
C GLN A 201 -12.86 4.38 -7.14
N ARG A 202 -12.50 4.03 -5.89
CA ARG A 202 -13.16 4.47 -4.66
C ARG A 202 -12.17 5.08 -3.70
N ALA A 203 -12.69 5.87 -2.77
CA ALA A 203 -11.90 6.46 -1.71
C ALA A 203 -12.67 6.48 -0.38
N TYR A 204 -11.89 6.36 0.67
CA TYR A 204 -12.23 6.75 2.02
C TYR A 204 -11.44 8.00 2.39
N ILE A 205 -12.06 9.00 3.00
CA ILE A 205 -11.36 10.16 3.57
C ILE A 205 -11.25 9.97 5.07
N LEU A 206 -10.02 9.92 5.56
CA LEU A 206 -9.69 9.77 6.97
C LEU A 206 -9.23 11.12 7.55
N GLU A 207 -9.82 11.52 8.67
CA GLU A 207 -9.38 12.67 9.46
C GLU A 207 -9.43 12.33 10.94
N LYS A 208 -8.35 12.63 11.67
CA LYS A 208 -8.23 12.40 13.11
C LYS A 208 -8.70 11.00 13.54
N GLY A 209 -8.33 9.98 12.75
CA GLY A 209 -8.62 8.58 13.04
C GLY A 209 -10.04 8.11 12.74
N LEU A 210 -10.87 8.93 12.09
CA LEU A 210 -12.27 8.62 11.74
C LEU A 210 -12.50 8.76 10.23
N ILE A 211 -13.29 7.85 9.66
CA ILE A 211 -13.74 7.97 8.26
C ILE A 211 -14.80 9.09 8.20
N GLN A 212 -14.52 10.10 7.38
CA GLN A 212 -15.40 11.25 7.17
C GLN A 212 -16.20 11.14 5.87
N PHE A 213 -15.74 10.32 4.94
CA PHE A 213 -16.38 10.10 3.65
C PHE A 213 -16.00 8.74 3.09
N GLU A 214 -16.96 8.11 2.42
CA GLU A 214 -16.80 6.93 1.58
C GLU A 214 -17.54 7.16 0.27
N GLY A 215 -16.90 6.88 -0.87
CA GLY A 215 -17.55 7.02 -2.17
C GLY A 215 -16.60 6.80 -3.35
N THR A 216 -17.09 7.11 -4.55
CA THR A 216 -16.27 7.04 -5.76
C THR A 216 -15.25 8.18 -5.79
N MET A 217 -14.14 7.96 -6.50
CA MET A 217 -13.16 9.04 -6.72
C MET A 217 -13.76 10.23 -7.48
N ALA A 218 -14.76 10.01 -8.35
CA ALA A 218 -15.50 11.08 -9.00
C ALA A 218 -16.22 11.96 -7.98
N ALA A 219 -16.99 11.34 -7.05
CA ALA A 219 -17.70 12.06 -6.00
C ALA A 219 -16.77 12.88 -5.07
N VAL A 220 -15.55 12.40 -4.81
CA VAL A 220 -14.54 13.20 -4.08
C VAL A 220 -14.17 14.46 -4.84
N PHE A 221 -13.94 14.37 -6.17
CA PHE A 221 -13.53 15.49 -7.00
C PHE A 221 -14.64 16.51 -7.29
N GLU A 222 -15.88 16.08 -7.35
CA GLU A 222 -17.05 16.93 -7.57
C GLU A 222 -17.43 17.71 -6.30
N ASN A 223 -16.88 17.36 -5.15
CA ASN A 223 -17.20 17.99 -3.87
C ASN A 223 -16.04 18.88 -3.38
N GLU A 224 -16.05 20.15 -3.79
CA GLU A 224 -15.04 21.16 -3.38
C GLU A 224 -14.96 21.32 -1.84
N ALA A 225 -16.08 21.16 -1.14
CA ALA A 225 -16.10 21.25 0.32
C ALA A 225 -15.33 20.10 0.99
N LEU A 226 -15.38 18.89 0.42
CA LEU A 226 -14.53 17.76 0.89
C LEU A 226 -13.05 18.03 0.61
N LEU A 227 -12.73 18.50 -0.60
CA LEU A 227 -11.36 18.78 -1.00
C LEU A 227 -10.72 19.83 -0.09
N SER A 228 -11.36 20.97 0.08
CA SER A 228 -10.84 22.08 0.91
C SER A 228 -10.77 21.71 2.39
N LYS A 229 -11.79 21.05 2.92
CA LYS A 229 -11.88 20.72 4.34
C LYS A 229 -10.88 19.65 4.77
N TYR A 230 -10.74 18.56 3.99
CA TYR A 230 -10.02 17.37 4.42
C TYR A 230 -8.70 17.12 3.69
N LEU A 231 -8.49 17.68 2.49
CA LEU A 231 -7.39 17.28 1.61
C LEU A 231 -6.44 18.43 1.22
N ALA A 232 -6.69 19.66 1.66
CA ALA A 232 -5.82 20.83 1.43
C ALA A 232 -5.48 21.05 -0.07
N VAL A 233 -6.47 20.96 -0.95
CA VAL A 233 -6.35 21.24 -2.39
C VAL A 233 -7.02 22.57 -2.71
#